data_5b10d50804e61cb454de1324cc3360dc
#
_entry.id   5b10d50804e61cb454de1324cc3360dc
#
_cell.length_a   1.000
_cell.length_b   1.000
_cell.length_c   1.000
_cell.angle_alpha   90.00
_cell.angle_beta   90.00
_cell.angle_gamma   90.00
#
_symmetry.space_group_name_H-M   'P 1'
#
loop_
_entity.id
_entity.type
_entity.pdbx_description
1 polymer ?
#
loop_
_entity_poly.entity_id
_entity_poly.type
_entity_poly.pdbx_seq_one_letter_code
_entity_poly.pdbx_strand_id
1 'polypeptide(L)'
;MKGKHKIEVRSGRVVFTIELERNITILRGDSATGKTTLVEMLQAYETYGRQSGVTVSCDKPCRVLSGVNWELQLNATHDSIVFVDEGSTFVSSLDFARAIQHSDNYYVLVTREDLSTLPYSVNAILELKKTTSRFKRTYNKAYPVYDSLTASNVQLEGDEKLLTEDANSGYQLFTKVGEKYGIVCVSAA
;
A
#
# COMPACT_ATOMS: atom_id res chain seq x y z
N MET A 1 -0.67 -16.02 3.46
CA MET A 1 -1.84 -15.55 4.22
C MET A 1 -2.90 -15.06 3.25
N LYS A 2 -4.16 -15.41 3.45
CA LYS A 2 -5.28 -14.95 2.64
C LYS A 2 -6.37 -14.48 3.61
N GLY A 3 -6.59 -13.17 3.66
CA GLY A 3 -7.68 -12.56 4.42
C GLY A 3 -7.88 -11.13 3.95
N LYS A 4 -9.13 -10.66 4.03
CA LYS A 4 -9.43 -9.23 3.87
C LYS A 4 -9.55 -8.64 5.24
N HIS A 5 -8.75 -7.60 5.51
CA HIS A 5 -8.78 -6.88 6.77
C HIS A 5 -9.21 -5.44 6.52
N LYS A 6 -10.27 -5.01 7.21
CA LYS A 6 -10.70 -3.62 7.15
C LYS A 6 -10.25 -2.90 8.40
N ILE A 7 -9.52 -1.82 8.19
CA ILE A 7 -8.98 -0.97 9.24
C ILE A 7 -9.73 0.36 9.18
N GLU A 8 -10.29 0.78 10.29
CA GLU A 8 -10.83 2.12 10.46
C GLU A 8 -10.13 2.80 11.64
N VAL A 9 -9.47 3.93 11.36
CA VAL A 9 -8.82 4.78 12.37
C VAL A 9 -9.55 6.11 12.41
N ARG A 10 -10.07 6.48 13.55
CA ARG A 10 -10.95 7.64 13.73
C ARG A 10 -10.50 8.55 14.86
N SER A 11 -10.54 9.84 14.61
CA SER A 11 -10.50 10.88 15.64
C SER A 11 -11.72 11.80 15.51
N GLY A 12 -11.83 12.85 16.35
CA GLY A 12 -12.90 13.83 16.27
C GLY A 12 -13.03 14.51 14.89
N ARG A 13 -11.92 14.65 14.16
CA ARG A 13 -11.85 15.42 12.91
C ARG A 13 -11.61 14.60 11.66
N VAL A 14 -11.00 13.44 11.78
CA VAL A 14 -10.57 12.64 10.61
C VAL A 14 -10.92 11.16 10.79
N VAL A 15 -11.25 10.52 9.67
CA VAL A 15 -11.49 9.08 9.58
C VAL A 15 -10.65 8.54 8.45
N PHE A 16 -9.90 7.48 8.71
CA PHE A 16 -9.19 6.70 7.70
C PHE A 16 -9.83 5.32 7.56
N THR A 17 -9.99 4.88 6.33
CA THR A 17 -10.48 3.53 6.01
C THR A 17 -9.53 2.89 5.00
N ILE A 18 -8.98 1.73 5.36
CA ILE A 18 -8.06 0.96 4.54
C ILE A 18 -8.54 -0.48 4.50
N GLU A 19 -8.56 -1.09 3.34
CA GLU A 19 -8.86 -2.50 3.13
C GLU A 19 -7.60 -3.21 2.62
N LEU A 20 -7.14 -4.21 3.36
CA LEU A 20 -5.97 -5.01 3.00
C LEU A 20 -6.43 -6.35 2.41
N GLU A 21 -5.86 -6.74 1.28
CA GLU A 21 -6.08 -8.03 0.63
C GLU A 21 -4.79 -8.86 0.53
N ARG A 22 -3.66 -8.25 0.85
CA ARG A 22 -2.32 -8.85 0.76
C ARG A 22 -1.53 -8.59 2.03
N ASN A 23 -0.55 -9.44 2.27
CA ASN A 23 0.33 -9.32 3.43
C ASN A 23 1.26 -8.10 3.38
N ILE A 24 1.61 -7.60 2.20
CA ILE A 24 2.36 -6.35 2.04
C ILE A 24 1.51 -5.40 1.20
N THR A 25 1.22 -4.23 1.74
CA THR A 25 0.48 -3.15 1.10
C THR A 25 1.33 -1.89 1.12
N ILE A 26 1.50 -1.27 -0.03
CA ILE A 26 2.19 0.00 -0.15
C ILE A 26 1.16 1.12 -0.15
N LEU A 27 1.30 2.08 0.75
CA LEU A 27 0.46 3.26 0.81
C LEU A 27 1.22 4.45 0.22
N ARG A 28 0.96 4.72 -1.05
CA ARG A 28 1.53 5.85 -1.82
C ARG A 28 0.60 7.08 -1.78
N GLY A 29 1.00 8.12 -2.44
CA GLY A 29 0.23 9.34 -2.68
C GLY A 29 1.00 10.60 -2.30
N ASP A 30 0.48 11.73 -2.76
CA ASP A 30 1.08 13.04 -2.60
C ASP A 30 1.24 13.49 -1.16
N SER A 31 2.01 14.56 -0.97
CA SER A 31 2.10 15.25 0.32
C SER A 31 0.69 15.74 0.74
N ALA A 32 0.48 15.82 2.03
CA ALA A 32 -0.78 16.29 2.64
C ALA A 32 -2.02 15.37 2.44
N THR A 33 -1.86 14.13 1.98
CA THR A 33 -2.96 13.16 1.93
C THR A 33 -3.29 12.54 3.31
N GLY A 34 -2.46 12.83 4.33
CA GLY A 34 -2.70 12.38 5.70
C GLY A 34 -2.04 11.05 6.08
N LYS A 35 -1.09 10.54 5.28
CA LYS A 35 -0.37 9.29 5.58
C LYS A 35 0.34 9.33 6.93
N THR A 36 1.16 10.36 7.16
CA THR A 36 1.85 10.58 8.44
C THR A 36 0.86 10.76 9.59
N THR A 37 -0.22 11.52 9.38
CA THR A 37 -1.29 11.67 10.39
C THR A 37 -1.93 10.33 10.77
N LEU A 38 -2.11 9.42 9.81
CA LEU A 38 -2.61 8.07 10.09
C LEU A 38 -1.66 7.31 11.01
N VAL A 39 -0.35 7.32 10.70
CA VAL A 39 0.67 6.63 11.52
C VAL A 39 0.79 7.26 12.91
N GLU A 40 0.79 8.60 13.01
CA GLU A 40 0.80 9.32 14.29
C GLU A 40 -0.43 8.98 15.15
N MET A 41 -1.61 8.87 14.54
CA MET A 41 -2.83 8.46 15.25
C MET A 41 -2.73 7.04 15.79
N LEU A 42 -2.20 6.10 15.00
CA LEU A 42 -1.97 4.72 15.44
C LEU A 42 -0.96 4.66 16.57
N GLN A 43 0.14 5.41 16.47
CA GLN A 43 1.16 5.50 17.53
C GLN A 43 0.61 6.10 18.82
N ALA A 44 -0.21 7.15 18.72
CA ALA A 44 -0.89 7.73 19.87
C ALA A 44 -1.86 6.73 20.52
N TYR A 45 -2.61 5.97 19.70
CA TYR A 45 -3.50 4.93 20.22
C TYR A 45 -2.73 3.79 20.88
N GLU A 46 -1.61 3.37 20.32
CA GLU A 46 -0.75 2.32 20.90
C GLU A 46 -0.18 2.75 22.25
N THR A 47 0.19 4.03 22.40
CA THR A 47 0.78 4.59 23.62
C THR A 47 -0.25 4.87 24.70
N TYR A 48 -1.39 5.48 24.35
CA TYR A 48 -2.35 6.04 25.30
C TYR A 48 -3.72 5.35 25.26
N GLY A 49 -3.93 4.39 24.36
CA GLY A 49 -5.21 3.72 24.19
C GLY A 49 -6.35 4.71 23.90
N ARG A 50 -7.48 4.54 24.58
CA ARG A 50 -8.65 5.41 24.42
C ARG A 50 -8.43 6.85 24.88
N GLN A 51 -7.42 7.10 25.71
CA GLN A 51 -7.09 8.45 26.18
C GLN A 51 -6.47 9.32 25.08
N SER A 52 -5.95 8.71 24.00
CA SER A 52 -5.48 9.44 22.83
C SER A 52 -6.57 10.20 22.08
N GLY A 53 -7.85 9.92 22.34
CA GLY A 53 -8.96 10.42 21.54
C GLY A 53 -9.06 9.75 20.15
N VAL A 54 -8.27 8.72 19.91
CA VAL A 54 -8.28 7.89 18.68
C VAL A 54 -9.03 6.60 18.97
N THR A 55 -9.78 6.13 17.98
CA THR A 55 -10.40 4.80 17.96
C THR A 55 -9.89 4.03 16.78
N VAL A 56 -9.43 2.81 17.02
CA VAL A 56 -9.00 1.86 15.98
C VAL A 56 -9.96 0.69 15.97
N SER A 57 -10.54 0.41 14.81
CA SER A 57 -11.42 -0.75 14.60
C SER A 57 -10.79 -1.63 13.52
N CYS A 58 -10.40 -2.83 13.91
CA CYS A 58 -9.84 -3.86 13.06
C CYS A 58 -10.00 -5.21 13.76
N ASP A 59 -9.99 -6.30 12.99
CA ASP A 59 -10.00 -7.67 13.49
C ASP A 59 -8.63 -8.14 14.00
N LYS A 60 -7.56 -7.40 13.66
CA LYS A 60 -6.19 -7.63 14.14
C LYS A 60 -5.63 -6.41 14.87
N PRO A 61 -4.70 -6.61 15.81
CA PRO A 61 -3.97 -5.50 16.42
C PRO A 61 -3.24 -4.66 15.35
N CYS A 62 -3.34 -3.34 15.46
CA CYS A 62 -2.54 -2.43 14.64
C CYS A 62 -1.34 -1.96 15.46
N ARG A 63 -0.13 -2.05 14.90
CA ARG A 63 1.14 -1.69 15.52
C ARG A 63 1.90 -0.73 14.63
N VAL A 64 2.72 0.13 15.22
CA VAL A 64 3.63 1.01 14.48
C VAL A 64 5.05 0.55 14.72
N LEU A 65 5.76 0.26 13.63
CA LEU A 65 7.17 -0.14 13.67
C LEU A 65 8.03 1.07 13.30
N SER A 66 8.94 1.45 14.18
CA SER A 66 9.77 2.64 13.96
C SER A 66 11.11 2.59 14.72
N GLY A 67 12.06 3.41 14.26
CA GLY A 67 13.33 3.61 14.92
C GLY A 67 14.35 2.49 14.71
N VAL A 68 15.49 2.62 15.39
CA VAL A 68 16.65 1.73 15.23
C VAL A 68 16.46 0.34 15.81
N ASN A 69 15.50 0.18 16.72
CA ASN A 69 15.20 -1.11 17.36
C ASN A 69 14.06 -1.88 16.66
N TRP A 70 13.85 -1.61 15.39
CA TRP A 70 12.75 -2.22 14.62
C TRP A 70 12.76 -3.75 14.63
N GLU A 71 13.93 -4.38 14.62
CA GLU A 71 14.06 -5.84 14.66
C GLU A 71 13.49 -6.44 15.95
N LEU A 72 13.82 -5.85 17.10
CA LEU A 72 13.30 -6.28 18.39
C LEU A 72 11.79 -6.09 18.48
N GLN A 73 11.28 -4.97 17.97
CA GLN A 73 9.85 -4.70 17.91
C GLN A 73 9.14 -5.72 17.01
N LEU A 74 9.70 -6.00 15.83
CA LEU A 74 9.12 -6.94 14.89
C LEU A 74 9.12 -8.37 15.43
N ASN A 75 10.20 -8.81 16.06
CA ASN A 75 10.30 -10.14 16.68
C ASN A 75 9.30 -10.35 17.82
N ALA A 76 8.84 -9.28 18.46
CA ALA A 76 7.82 -9.31 19.50
C ALA A 76 6.38 -9.13 18.94
N THR A 77 6.22 -8.93 17.64
CA THR A 77 4.93 -8.62 17.02
C THR A 77 4.46 -9.78 16.16
N HIS A 78 3.31 -10.35 16.52
CA HIS A 78 2.70 -11.51 15.86
C HIS A 78 1.25 -11.23 15.52
N ASP A 79 0.76 -11.85 14.44
CA ASP A 79 -0.64 -11.82 13.98
C ASP A 79 -1.25 -10.42 13.97
N SER A 80 -0.47 -9.42 13.57
CA SER A 80 -0.79 -8.00 13.65
C SER A 80 -0.72 -7.31 12.28
N ILE A 81 -1.28 -6.11 12.20
CA ILE A 81 -1.08 -5.21 11.06
C ILE A 81 -0.05 -4.16 11.47
N VAL A 82 1.11 -4.21 10.83
CA VAL A 82 2.27 -3.39 11.14
C VAL A 82 2.35 -2.21 10.16
N PHE A 83 2.28 -1.01 10.68
CA PHE A 83 2.44 0.24 9.93
C PHE A 83 3.88 0.74 10.04
N VAL A 84 4.44 1.16 8.91
CA VAL A 84 5.78 1.75 8.84
C VAL A 84 5.70 3.08 8.11
N ASP A 85 6.20 4.16 8.73
CA ASP A 85 6.16 5.51 8.14
C ASP A 85 7.30 5.76 7.16
N GLU A 86 7.10 6.76 6.28
CA GLU A 86 7.99 7.16 5.18
C GLU A 86 9.45 7.45 5.61
N GLY A 87 9.69 7.89 6.84
CA GLY A 87 11.03 8.15 7.36
C GLY A 87 11.85 6.92 7.77
N SER A 88 11.33 5.72 7.61
CA SER A 88 11.95 4.48 8.09
C SER A 88 12.93 3.90 7.08
N THR A 89 14.21 4.25 7.18
CA THR A 89 15.26 3.83 6.23
C THR A 89 15.49 2.33 6.16
N PHE A 90 15.12 1.57 7.19
CA PHE A 90 15.29 0.12 7.22
C PHE A 90 14.38 -0.62 6.22
N VAL A 91 13.30 0.00 5.75
CA VAL A 91 12.30 -0.63 4.87
C VAL A 91 12.91 -1.12 3.54
N SER A 92 13.92 -0.42 3.02
CA SER A 92 14.65 -0.80 1.81
C SER A 92 15.76 -1.82 2.04
N SER A 93 16.04 -2.21 3.29
CA SER A 93 17.11 -3.15 3.62
C SER A 93 16.75 -4.60 3.30
N LEU A 94 17.77 -5.40 2.99
CA LEU A 94 17.62 -6.85 2.80
C LEU A 94 17.24 -7.56 4.10
N ASP A 95 17.66 -7.03 5.25
CA ASP A 95 17.35 -7.62 6.55
C ASP A 95 15.86 -7.47 6.87
N PHE A 96 15.27 -6.31 6.58
CA PHE A 96 13.83 -6.13 6.69
C PHE A 96 13.08 -7.05 5.72
N ALA A 97 13.53 -7.15 4.46
CA ALA A 97 12.91 -8.03 3.48
C ALA A 97 12.92 -9.51 3.93
N ARG A 98 14.01 -9.97 4.54
CA ARG A 98 14.12 -11.33 5.11
C ARG A 98 13.21 -11.52 6.33
N ALA A 99 13.19 -10.53 7.23
CA ALA A 99 12.39 -10.59 8.45
C ALA A 99 10.89 -10.73 8.16
N ILE A 100 10.36 -9.96 7.21
CA ILE A 100 8.94 -9.99 6.89
C ILE A 100 8.51 -11.25 6.11
N GLN A 101 9.41 -11.92 5.38
CA GLN A 101 9.11 -13.16 4.67
C GLN A 101 8.72 -14.31 5.61
N HIS A 102 9.27 -14.32 6.83
CA HIS A 102 9.06 -15.36 7.83
C HIS A 102 8.04 -14.94 8.92
N SER A 103 7.42 -13.77 8.75
CA SER A 103 6.47 -13.21 9.69
C SER A 103 5.03 -13.60 9.35
N ASP A 104 4.20 -13.68 10.39
CA ASP A 104 2.75 -13.89 10.31
C ASP A 104 1.95 -12.57 10.29
N ASN A 105 2.63 -11.44 10.17
CA ASN A 105 2.06 -10.11 10.15
C ASN A 105 1.63 -9.65 8.76
N TYR A 106 0.76 -8.65 8.73
CA TYR A 106 0.46 -7.82 7.57
C TYR A 106 1.21 -6.50 7.68
N TYR A 107 1.61 -5.92 6.55
CA TYR A 107 2.41 -4.69 6.51
C TYR A 107 1.73 -3.62 5.67
N VAL A 108 1.65 -2.42 6.21
CA VAL A 108 1.26 -1.19 5.50
C VAL A 108 2.47 -0.27 5.49
N LEU A 109 3.16 -0.22 4.37
CA LEU A 109 4.39 0.55 4.19
C LEU A 109 4.06 1.89 3.53
N VAL A 110 4.22 2.96 4.28
CA VAL A 110 4.05 4.33 3.77
C VAL A 110 5.37 4.76 3.14
N THR A 111 5.41 4.87 1.82
CA THR A 111 6.64 5.22 1.10
C THR A 111 6.35 5.83 -0.26
N ARG A 112 7.31 6.60 -0.77
CA ARG A 112 7.37 7.06 -2.16
C ARG A 112 8.44 6.33 -2.95
N GLU A 113 9.33 5.63 -2.25
CA GLU A 113 10.44 4.91 -2.86
C GLU A 113 9.95 3.61 -3.47
N ASP A 114 10.69 3.15 -4.47
CA ASP A 114 10.51 1.81 -5.00
C ASP A 114 11.17 0.79 -4.06
N LEU A 115 10.40 -0.17 -3.61
CA LEU A 115 10.84 -1.23 -2.69
C LEU A 115 11.11 -2.52 -3.47
N SER A 116 12.08 -2.48 -4.39
CA SER A 116 12.45 -3.61 -5.27
C SER A 116 12.89 -4.87 -4.50
N THR A 117 13.28 -4.72 -3.23
CA THR A 117 13.65 -5.84 -2.36
C THR A 117 12.45 -6.62 -1.81
N LEU A 118 11.23 -6.06 -1.90
CA LEU A 118 10.03 -6.63 -1.30
C LEU A 118 9.09 -7.25 -2.35
N PRO A 119 8.57 -8.46 -2.13
CA PRO A 119 7.67 -9.13 -3.05
C PRO A 119 6.21 -8.65 -2.88
N TYR A 120 5.91 -7.40 -3.19
CA TYR A 120 4.55 -6.89 -3.16
C TYR A 120 3.88 -6.95 -4.55
N SER A 121 2.56 -7.02 -4.55
CA SER A 121 1.77 -7.00 -5.78
C SER A 121 1.42 -5.56 -6.18
N VAL A 122 1.40 -5.28 -7.48
CA VAL A 122 0.92 -4.00 -8.03
C VAL A 122 -0.49 -3.66 -7.53
N ASN A 123 -1.36 -4.66 -7.37
CA ASN A 123 -2.73 -4.49 -6.83
C ASN A 123 -2.74 -4.13 -5.33
N ALA A 124 -1.61 -4.25 -4.65
CA ALA A 124 -1.47 -3.87 -3.24
C ALA A 124 -0.85 -2.47 -3.07
N ILE A 125 -0.72 -1.70 -4.15
CA ILE A 125 -0.34 -0.29 -4.10
C ILE A 125 -1.62 0.54 -3.98
N LEU A 126 -1.79 1.18 -2.83
CA LEU A 126 -2.96 1.99 -2.51
C LEU A 126 -2.60 3.47 -2.42
N GLU A 127 -3.58 4.31 -2.69
CA GLU A 127 -3.53 5.76 -2.53
C GLU A 127 -4.66 6.25 -1.63
N LEU A 128 -4.36 7.18 -0.71
CA LEU A 128 -5.38 7.83 0.10
C LEU A 128 -6.07 8.95 -0.69
N LYS A 129 -7.40 8.84 -0.85
CA LYS A 129 -8.24 9.90 -1.41
C LYS A 129 -9.06 10.56 -0.31
N LYS A 130 -9.00 11.89 -0.27
CA LYS A 130 -9.62 12.73 0.76
C LYS A 130 -10.97 13.24 0.31
N THR A 131 -11.97 13.12 1.17
CA THR A 131 -13.29 13.73 1.01
C THR A 131 -13.65 14.47 2.29
N THR A 132 -14.10 15.72 2.16
CA THR A 132 -14.52 16.51 3.31
C THR A 132 -16.04 16.61 3.36
N SER A 133 -16.64 16.22 4.48
CA SER A 133 -18.07 16.33 4.68
C SER A 133 -18.51 17.78 5.00
N ARG A 134 -19.81 18.05 4.87
CA ARG A 134 -20.44 19.34 5.27
C ARG A 134 -20.18 19.69 6.75
N PHE A 135 -19.92 18.71 7.61
CA PHE A 135 -19.63 18.89 9.03
C PHE A 135 -18.13 19.06 9.35
N LYS A 136 -17.31 19.45 8.37
CA LYS A 136 -15.85 19.65 8.51
C LYS A 136 -15.07 18.41 8.97
N ARG A 137 -15.67 17.21 8.85
CA ARG A 137 -14.97 15.96 9.08
C ARG A 137 -14.34 15.50 7.78
N THR A 138 -13.08 15.11 7.83
CA THR A 138 -12.32 14.59 6.70
C THR A 138 -12.37 13.07 6.70
N TYR A 139 -12.71 12.50 5.58
CA TYR A 139 -12.67 11.06 5.33
C TYR A 139 -11.56 10.77 4.33
N ASN A 140 -10.67 9.87 4.70
CA ASN A 140 -9.60 9.40 3.84
C ASN A 140 -9.82 7.90 3.61
N LYS A 141 -10.04 7.51 2.38
CA LYS A 141 -10.18 6.10 2.01
C LYS A 141 -9.05 5.72 1.07
N ALA A 142 -8.46 4.54 1.31
CA ALA A 142 -7.45 3.97 0.44
C ALA A 142 -8.10 3.26 -0.74
N TYR A 143 -7.57 3.50 -1.95
CA TYR A 143 -7.99 2.88 -3.19
C TYR A 143 -6.77 2.32 -3.93
N PRO A 144 -6.91 1.22 -4.68
CA PRO A 144 -5.85 0.77 -5.57
C PRO A 144 -5.43 1.88 -6.54
N VAL A 145 -4.12 2.06 -6.70
CA VAL A 145 -3.55 3.00 -7.69
C VAL A 145 -3.75 2.45 -9.09
N TYR A 146 -3.54 1.15 -9.23
CA TYR A 146 -3.75 0.44 -10.48
C TYR A 146 -5.02 -0.39 -10.32
N ASP A 147 -6.07 -0.05 -11.03
CA ASP A 147 -7.19 -0.96 -11.17
C ASP A 147 -6.66 -2.22 -11.84
N SER A 148 -6.81 -3.35 -11.16
CA SER A 148 -6.63 -4.61 -11.86
C SER A 148 -7.65 -4.58 -12.99
N LEU A 149 -7.17 -4.47 -14.20
CA LEU A 149 -7.93 -4.81 -15.39
C LEU A 149 -8.32 -6.29 -15.22
N THR A 150 -9.40 -6.52 -14.45
CA THR A 150 -10.05 -7.81 -14.48
C THR A 150 -10.59 -7.94 -15.89
N ALA A 151 -10.08 -8.94 -16.59
CA ALA A 151 -10.41 -9.22 -17.98
C ALA A 151 -11.92 -9.36 -18.28
N SER A 152 -12.77 -9.24 -17.26
CA SER A 152 -14.22 -9.35 -17.36
C SER A 152 -14.96 -8.04 -17.70
N ASN A 153 -14.30 -6.86 -17.70
CA ASN A 153 -14.97 -5.57 -17.95
C ASN A 153 -14.30 -4.70 -19.01
N VAL A 154 -13.26 -5.17 -19.66
CA VAL A 154 -12.71 -4.52 -20.84
C VAL A 154 -13.35 -5.18 -22.05
N GLN A 155 -14.50 -4.65 -22.49
CA GLN A 155 -14.84 -4.74 -23.89
C GLN A 155 -13.78 -3.87 -24.60
N LEU A 156 -12.76 -4.52 -25.12
CA LEU A 156 -11.79 -3.91 -26.03
C LEU A 156 -12.52 -3.66 -27.35
N GLU A 157 -13.29 -2.58 -27.41
CA GLU A 157 -13.72 -2.00 -28.67
C GLU A 157 -12.50 -1.24 -29.24
N GLY A 158 -11.71 -1.93 -30.05
CA GLY A 158 -10.57 -1.36 -30.73
C GLY A 158 -9.38 -2.31 -30.77
N ASP A 159 -8.43 -2.01 -31.61
CA ASP A 159 -7.21 -2.79 -31.79
C ASP A 159 -6.47 -2.95 -30.44
N GLU A 160 -6.23 -4.18 -30.03
CA GLU A 160 -5.47 -4.48 -28.83
C GLU A 160 -4.07 -3.85 -28.95
N LYS A 161 -3.68 -3.09 -27.93
CA LYS A 161 -2.36 -2.44 -27.87
C LYS A 161 -1.61 -2.92 -26.65
N LEU A 162 -0.35 -3.32 -26.85
CA LEU A 162 0.59 -3.61 -25.78
C LEU A 162 1.41 -2.36 -25.49
N LEU A 163 1.28 -1.81 -24.29
CA LEU A 163 2.07 -0.68 -23.85
C LEU A 163 3.34 -1.16 -23.16
N THR A 164 4.50 -0.73 -23.64
CA THR A 164 5.81 -1.02 -23.03
C THR A 164 6.39 0.24 -22.42
N GLU A 165 7.02 0.10 -21.25
CA GLU A 165 7.61 1.23 -20.50
C GLU A 165 8.95 1.68 -21.10
N ASP A 166 9.65 0.82 -21.84
CA ASP A 166 10.92 1.16 -22.49
C ASP A 166 10.79 1.28 -24.01
N ALA A 167 11.66 2.09 -24.61
CA ALA A 167 11.74 2.31 -26.05
C ALA A 167 12.79 1.43 -26.77
N ASN A 168 13.53 0.60 -26.03
CA ASN A 168 14.69 -0.14 -26.53
C ASN A 168 14.41 -1.65 -26.68
N SER A 169 15.17 -2.46 -25.97
CA SER A 169 15.18 -3.93 -26.17
C SER A 169 13.86 -4.60 -25.79
N GLY A 170 13.20 -4.12 -24.75
CA GLY A 170 11.89 -4.63 -24.33
C GLY A 170 10.84 -4.29 -25.39
N TYR A 171 10.79 -3.05 -25.85
CA TYR A 171 9.89 -2.62 -26.92
C TYR A 171 10.08 -3.45 -28.20
N GLN A 172 11.33 -3.65 -28.63
CA GLN A 172 11.63 -4.44 -29.83
C GLN A 172 11.21 -5.90 -29.70
N LEU A 173 11.40 -6.50 -28.51
CA LEU A 173 10.96 -7.86 -28.23
C LEU A 173 9.43 -7.97 -28.32
N PHE A 174 8.72 -7.08 -27.61
CA PHE A 174 7.27 -7.11 -27.56
C PHE A 174 6.62 -6.73 -28.89
N THR A 175 7.25 -5.88 -29.71
CA THR A 175 6.79 -5.60 -31.08
C THR A 175 6.82 -6.86 -31.93
N LYS A 176 7.94 -7.62 -31.93
CA LYS A 176 8.04 -8.89 -32.67
C LYS A 176 7.05 -9.95 -32.18
N VAL A 177 6.79 -10.00 -30.87
CA VAL A 177 5.78 -10.91 -30.30
C VAL A 177 4.38 -10.44 -30.69
N GLY A 178 4.10 -9.15 -30.61
CA GLY A 178 2.81 -8.54 -30.97
C GLY A 178 2.45 -8.79 -32.44
N GLU A 179 3.39 -8.62 -33.35
CA GLU A 179 3.21 -8.91 -34.79
C GLU A 179 2.69 -10.32 -35.04
N LYS A 180 3.19 -11.30 -34.28
CA LYS A 180 2.78 -12.71 -34.41
C LYS A 180 1.30 -12.93 -33.99
N TYR A 181 0.77 -12.08 -33.12
CA TYR A 181 -0.59 -12.18 -32.56
C TYR A 181 -1.52 -11.05 -33.02
N GLY A 182 -1.09 -10.20 -33.94
CA GLY A 182 -1.86 -9.08 -34.45
C GLY A 182 -2.05 -7.96 -33.44
N ILE A 183 -1.14 -7.84 -32.45
CA ILE A 183 -1.20 -6.83 -31.38
C ILE A 183 -0.23 -5.70 -31.69
N VAL A 184 -0.69 -4.46 -31.63
CA VAL A 184 0.15 -3.28 -31.82
C VAL A 184 0.87 -2.92 -30.52
N CYS A 185 2.21 -2.85 -30.57
CA CYS A 185 3.01 -2.37 -29.44
C CYS A 185 3.19 -0.85 -29.51
N VAL A 186 3.07 -0.20 -28.37
CA VAL A 186 3.26 1.26 -28.21
C VAL A 186 4.25 1.48 -27.06
N SER A 187 5.27 2.31 -27.28
CA SER A 187 6.17 2.74 -26.21
C SER A 187 5.53 3.90 -25.43
N ALA A 188 5.64 3.86 -24.11
CA ALA A 188 5.25 4.95 -23.20
C ALA A 188 6.41 5.91 -22.89
N ALA A 189 7.60 5.69 -23.44
CA ALA A 189 8.79 6.52 -23.25
C ALA A 189 8.88 7.63 -24.30
#